data_d4f5ae8208968f03cdc127f715987cac
#
_entry.id   d4f5ae8208968f03cdc127f715987cac
#
_cell.length_a   1.000
_cell.length_b   1.000
_cell.length_c   1.000
_cell.angle_alpha   90.00
_cell.angle_beta   90.00
_cell.angle_gamma   90.00
#
_symmetry.space_group_name_H-M   'P 1'
#
loop_
_entity.id
_entity.type
_entity.pdbx_description
1 polymer ?
#
loop_
_entity_poly.entity_id
_entity_poly.type
_entity_poly.pdbx_seq_one_letter_code
_entity_poly.pdbx_strand_id
1 'polypeptide(L)'
;MVADVPDNLKETKDAFLLQCALDCRIGDFMKLSMSNVAVTDDGIPYVQYLPKKTMKTQNDRREKKTPLMLFALEIVKRSGFKFGVLRYASGKSGYNAKIKKLLEHCKIDRLVNLYDEATSTMNRVPLHSVGSSKLCRKTHIDIANKAQVNMYATGLHEVGSSAVEHYSMLEIRDLFMLLCAAFNQPRYRIDKQLNVLPSENLAMEEINL
;
A
#
# COMPACT_ATOMS: atom_id res chain seq x y z
N MET A 1 11.15 12.89 7.21
CA MET A 1 11.96 13.53 6.14
C MET A 1 11.81 12.71 4.88
N VAL A 2 11.27 13.28 3.82
CA VAL A 2 11.17 12.57 2.51
C VAL A 2 12.55 12.62 1.88
N ALA A 3 13.18 11.45 1.68
CA ALA A 3 14.49 11.40 1.04
C ALA A 3 14.42 12.04 -0.36
N ASP A 4 15.32 12.98 -0.64
CA ASP A 4 15.51 13.48 -1.99
C ASP A 4 16.15 12.36 -2.82
N VAL A 5 15.56 12.07 -3.97
CA VAL A 5 16.02 10.99 -4.85
C VAL A 5 16.27 11.55 -6.26
N PRO A 6 17.25 10.99 -6.99
CA PRO A 6 17.52 11.38 -8.39
C PRO A 6 16.25 11.26 -9.26
N ASP A 7 16.16 12.08 -10.29
CA ASP A 7 14.99 12.16 -11.18
C ASP A 7 14.60 10.80 -11.75
N ASN A 8 15.58 9.98 -12.11
CA ASN A 8 15.37 8.64 -12.65
C ASN A 8 14.82 7.61 -11.62
N LEU A 9 14.73 7.98 -10.34
CA LEU A 9 14.16 7.18 -9.26
C LEU A 9 12.87 7.77 -8.66
N LYS A 10 12.52 9.02 -8.98
CA LYS A 10 11.32 9.69 -8.44
C LYS A 10 10.05 8.90 -8.72
N GLU A 11 9.86 8.48 -9.96
CA GLU A 11 8.70 7.67 -10.34
C GLU A 11 8.70 6.30 -9.63
N THR A 12 9.87 5.68 -9.46
CA THR A 12 9.99 4.42 -8.71
C THR A 12 9.63 4.61 -7.24
N LYS A 13 10.06 5.73 -6.63
CA LYS A 13 9.70 6.09 -5.26
C LYS A 13 8.20 6.22 -5.12
N ASP A 14 7.55 6.95 -6.01
CA ASP A 14 6.11 7.16 -6.01
C ASP A 14 5.35 5.84 -6.16
N ALA A 15 5.72 5.01 -7.13
CA ALA A 15 5.12 3.70 -7.32
C ALA A 15 5.30 2.80 -6.09
N PHE A 16 6.49 2.81 -5.48
CA PHE A 16 6.81 2.02 -4.29
C PHE A 16 6.00 2.47 -3.07
N LEU A 17 5.95 3.77 -2.80
CA LEU A 17 5.18 4.33 -1.68
C LEU A 17 3.68 4.09 -1.84
N LEU A 18 3.14 4.30 -3.05
CA LEU A 18 1.73 4.04 -3.33
C LEU A 18 1.40 2.55 -3.18
N GLN A 19 2.25 1.66 -3.67
CA GLN A 19 2.06 0.22 -3.50
C GLN A 19 2.13 -0.19 -2.01
N CYS A 20 3.00 0.45 -1.20
CA CYS A 20 3.01 0.25 0.25
C CYS A 20 1.69 0.71 0.88
N ALA A 21 1.20 1.90 0.52
CA ALA A 21 -0.04 2.44 1.06
C ALA A 21 -1.25 1.54 0.76
N LEU A 22 -1.30 0.95 -0.43
CA LEU A 22 -2.44 0.15 -0.91
C LEU A 22 -2.39 -1.32 -0.49
N ASP A 23 -1.32 -1.81 0.12
CA ASP A 23 -1.14 -3.23 0.46
C ASP A 23 -1.45 -4.19 -0.71
N CYS A 24 -1.22 -3.77 -1.94
CA CYS A 24 -1.59 -4.56 -3.11
C CYS A 24 -0.42 -5.36 -3.70
N ARG A 25 -0.74 -6.50 -4.32
CA ARG A 25 0.26 -7.27 -5.08
C ARG A 25 0.64 -6.51 -6.35
N ILE A 26 1.88 -6.66 -6.81
CA ILE A 26 2.35 -5.98 -8.02
C ILE A 26 1.45 -6.27 -9.24
N GLY A 27 0.95 -7.49 -9.38
CA GLY A 27 0.08 -7.86 -10.49
C GLY A 27 -1.31 -7.20 -10.45
N ASP A 28 -1.78 -6.79 -9.27
CA ASP A 28 -2.99 -6.00 -9.10
C ASP A 28 -2.65 -4.51 -9.27
N PHE A 29 -1.57 -4.03 -8.66
CA PHE A 29 -1.09 -2.64 -8.75
C PHE A 29 -0.92 -2.17 -10.20
N MET A 30 -0.33 -3.00 -11.07
CA MET A 30 -0.14 -2.69 -12.50
C MET A 30 -1.43 -2.49 -13.29
N LYS A 31 -2.58 -2.87 -12.74
CA LYS A 31 -3.89 -2.77 -13.38
C LYS A 31 -4.72 -1.61 -12.87
N LEU A 32 -4.29 -0.99 -11.76
CA LEU A 32 -5.01 0.14 -11.19
C LEU A 32 -4.98 1.36 -12.11
N SER A 33 -6.08 2.08 -12.09
CA SER A 33 -6.28 3.33 -12.81
C SER A 33 -7.17 4.26 -11.99
N MET A 34 -7.40 5.47 -12.47
CA MET A 34 -8.34 6.41 -11.83
C MET A 34 -9.76 5.86 -11.69
N SER A 35 -10.18 4.92 -12.54
CA SER A 35 -11.50 4.26 -12.41
C SER A 35 -11.64 3.38 -11.16
N ASN A 36 -10.54 3.06 -10.50
CA ASN A 36 -10.54 2.34 -9.24
C ASN A 36 -10.67 3.26 -8.00
N VAL A 37 -10.57 4.58 -8.20
CA VAL A 37 -10.70 5.56 -7.12
C VAL A 37 -12.19 5.87 -6.91
N ALA A 38 -12.61 5.77 -5.67
CA ALA A 38 -13.95 6.18 -5.24
C ALA A 38 -13.84 7.05 -3.97
N VAL A 39 -14.92 7.69 -3.61
CA VAL A 39 -15.02 8.58 -2.44
C VAL A 39 -16.26 8.19 -1.67
N THR A 40 -16.17 8.10 -0.36
CA THR A 40 -17.32 7.88 0.52
C THR A 40 -18.17 9.15 0.61
N ASP A 41 -19.41 9.05 1.12
CA ASP A 41 -20.29 10.20 1.29
C ASP A 41 -19.71 11.25 2.25
N ASP A 42 -18.88 10.84 3.19
CA ASP A 42 -18.18 11.70 4.13
C ASP A 42 -16.80 12.20 3.61
N GLY A 43 -16.50 12.00 2.34
CA GLY A 43 -15.34 12.58 1.65
C GLY A 43 -14.03 11.84 1.87
N ILE A 44 -14.04 10.56 2.20
CA ILE A 44 -12.81 9.76 2.32
C ILE A 44 -12.50 9.06 0.98
N PRO A 45 -11.36 9.36 0.33
CA PRO A 45 -10.98 8.68 -0.90
C PRO A 45 -10.41 7.29 -0.63
N TYR A 46 -10.76 6.34 -1.48
CA TYR A 46 -10.25 4.98 -1.40
C TYR A 46 -10.07 4.37 -2.80
N VAL A 47 -9.25 3.33 -2.86
CA VAL A 47 -9.07 2.50 -4.06
C VAL A 47 -9.80 1.18 -3.87
N GLN A 48 -10.62 0.79 -4.86
CA GLN A 48 -11.31 -0.50 -4.86
C GLN A 48 -10.92 -1.34 -6.07
N TYR A 49 -10.73 -2.63 -5.86
CA TYR A 49 -10.38 -3.58 -6.92
C TYR A 49 -10.64 -5.03 -6.53
N LEU A 50 -10.81 -5.90 -7.53
CA LEU A 50 -10.87 -7.35 -7.35
C LEU A 50 -9.47 -7.96 -7.48
N PRO A 51 -8.91 -8.58 -6.41
CA PRO A 51 -7.61 -9.20 -6.48
C PRO A 51 -7.60 -10.41 -7.41
N LYS A 52 -6.63 -10.48 -8.35
CA LYS A 52 -6.54 -11.55 -9.35
C LYS A 52 -6.40 -12.95 -8.75
N LYS A 53 -5.74 -13.08 -7.60
CA LYS A 53 -5.48 -14.39 -6.98
C LYS A 53 -6.74 -15.00 -6.39
N THR A 54 -7.61 -14.20 -5.78
CA THR A 54 -8.87 -14.65 -5.17
C THR A 54 -9.95 -14.96 -6.21
N MET A 55 -9.85 -14.41 -7.43
CA MET A 55 -10.76 -14.75 -8.52
C MET A 55 -10.67 -16.22 -8.96
N LYS A 56 -9.58 -16.92 -8.67
CA LYS A 56 -9.36 -18.32 -9.08
C LYS A 56 -9.81 -19.36 -8.05
N THR A 57 -9.98 -18.96 -6.82
CA THR A 57 -10.28 -19.86 -5.69
C THR A 57 -11.66 -19.58 -5.13
N GLN A 58 -12.71 -19.84 -5.89
CA GLN A 58 -14.09 -19.92 -5.40
C GLN A 58 -14.77 -18.66 -4.83
N ASN A 59 -16.07 -18.63 -5.02
CA ASN A 59 -17.23 -18.05 -4.29
C ASN A 59 -17.07 -16.74 -3.50
N ASP A 60 -15.88 -16.29 -3.15
CA ASP A 60 -15.63 -15.08 -2.39
C ASP A 60 -14.95 -14.01 -3.29
N ARG A 61 -15.71 -13.43 -4.21
CA ARG A 61 -15.29 -12.32 -5.06
C ARG A 61 -15.36 -11.00 -4.29
N ARG A 62 -14.67 -10.92 -3.15
CA ARG A 62 -14.66 -9.67 -2.37
C ARG A 62 -13.78 -8.63 -3.01
N GLU A 63 -14.36 -7.47 -3.23
CA GLU A 63 -13.59 -6.28 -3.55
C GLU A 63 -12.72 -5.89 -2.37
N LYS A 64 -11.46 -5.56 -2.65
CA LYS A 64 -10.60 -4.90 -1.67
C LYS A 64 -10.79 -3.40 -1.77
N LYS A 65 -10.99 -2.77 -0.62
CA LYS A 65 -11.12 -1.33 -0.48
C LYS A 65 -10.02 -0.85 0.46
N THR A 66 -9.18 0.05 -0.02
CA THR A 66 -8.07 0.61 0.76
C THR A 66 -8.15 2.12 0.73
N PRO A 67 -8.33 2.80 1.87
CA PRO A 67 -8.36 4.25 1.90
C PRO A 67 -7.02 4.84 1.47
N LEU A 68 -7.07 6.01 0.84
CA LEU A 68 -5.90 6.75 0.43
C LEU A 68 -5.48 7.68 1.57
N MET A 69 -4.31 7.46 2.15
CA MET A 69 -3.65 8.44 3.03
C MET A 69 -3.20 9.65 2.20
N LEU A 70 -2.98 10.80 2.81
CA LEU A 70 -2.73 12.05 2.09
C LEU A 70 -1.60 11.95 1.06
N PHE A 71 -0.45 11.40 1.43
CA PHE A 71 0.67 11.22 0.49
C PHE A 71 0.31 10.30 -0.68
N ALA A 72 -0.53 9.28 -0.43
CA ALA A 72 -0.98 8.36 -1.48
C ALA A 72 -1.97 9.05 -2.43
N LEU A 73 -2.88 9.88 -1.93
CA LEU A 73 -3.75 10.72 -2.75
C LEU A 73 -2.95 11.65 -3.64
N GLU A 74 -1.94 12.33 -3.11
CA GLU A 74 -1.06 13.22 -3.88
C GLU A 74 -0.33 12.48 -5.01
N ILE A 75 0.17 11.27 -4.73
CA ILE A 75 0.79 10.43 -5.76
C ILE A 75 -0.25 10.05 -6.84
N VAL A 76 -1.44 9.65 -6.44
CA VAL A 76 -2.53 9.31 -7.38
C VAL A 76 -2.91 10.50 -8.24
N LYS A 77 -3.08 11.69 -7.65
CA LYS A 77 -3.42 12.93 -8.39
C LYS A 77 -2.39 13.27 -9.46
N ARG A 78 -1.09 13.18 -9.15
CA ARG A 78 -0.04 13.52 -10.12
C ARG A 78 0.26 12.43 -11.13
N SER A 79 0.09 11.14 -10.78
CA SER A 79 0.45 10.01 -11.65
C SER A 79 -0.72 9.43 -12.44
N GLY A 80 -1.94 9.52 -11.91
CA GLY A 80 -3.11 8.78 -12.43
C GLY A 80 -2.88 7.28 -12.53
N PHE A 81 -2.03 6.70 -11.65
CA PHE A 81 -1.54 5.32 -11.69
C PHE A 81 -0.69 4.99 -12.93
N LYS A 82 -0.23 6.01 -13.65
CA LYS A 82 0.55 5.82 -14.88
C LYS A 82 2.04 5.90 -14.56
N PHE A 83 2.64 4.76 -14.22
CA PHE A 83 4.07 4.66 -13.92
C PHE A 83 4.81 4.00 -15.09
N GLY A 84 5.73 4.73 -15.73
CA GLY A 84 6.56 4.23 -16.83
C GLY A 84 7.39 3.04 -16.42
N VAL A 85 7.93 3.04 -15.18
CA VAL A 85 8.72 1.93 -14.61
C VAL A 85 7.97 0.58 -14.62
N LEU A 86 6.63 0.58 -14.66
CA LEU A 86 5.82 -0.62 -14.73
C LEU A 86 5.45 -1.03 -16.16
N ARG A 87 5.72 -0.20 -17.18
CA ARG A 87 5.27 -0.39 -18.57
C ARG A 87 6.32 -0.97 -19.50
N TYR A 88 7.61 -0.97 -19.11
CA TYR A 88 8.68 -1.50 -19.94
C TYR A 88 8.54 -3.02 -20.14
N ALA A 89 9.15 -3.53 -21.21
CA ALA A 89 9.16 -4.96 -21.53
C ALA A 89 9.63 -5.85 -20.37
N SER A 90 10.53 -5.34 -19.52
CA SER A 90 10.97 -5.98 -18.28
C SER A 90 9.92 -5.96 -17.15
N GLY A 91 8.90 -5.12 -17.24
CA GLY A 91 7.78 -5.03 -16.30
C GLY A 91 8.19 -5.15 -14.83
N LYS A 92 7.71 -6.21 -14.17
CA LYS A 92 8.00 -6.49 -12.76
C LYS A 92 9.51 -6.60 -12.46
N SER A 93 10.31 -7.17 -13.34
CA SER A 93 11.76 -7.33 -13.15
C SER A 93 12.48 -5.98 -13.17
N GLY A 94 12.12 -5.11 -14.12
CA GLY A 94 12.64 -3.75 -14.20
C GLY A 94 12.27 -2.92 -12.98
N TYR A 95 11.04 -3.02 -12.52
CA TYR A 95 10.59 -2.35 -11.30
C TYR A 95 11.36 -2.84 -10.06
N ASN A 96 11.54 -4.15 -9.89
CA ASN A 96 12.32 -4.70 -8.78
C ASN A 96 13.80 -4.23 -8.82
N ALA A 97 14.41 -4.15 -10.01
CA ALA A 97 15.76 -3.62 -10.15
C ALA A 97 15.85 -2.14 -9.74
N LYS A 98 14.85 -1.34 -10.09
CA LYS A 98 14.76 0.06 -9.66
C LYS A 98 14.50 0.20 -8.16
N ILE A 99 13.68 -0.67 -7.55
CA ILE A 99 13.48 -0.70 -6.09
C ILE A 99 14.82 -0.93 -5.37
N LYS A 100 15.65 -1.88 -5.83
CA LYS A 100 16.98 -2.11 -5.24
C LYS A 100 17.82 -0.84 -5.24
N LYS A 101 17.91 -0.16 -6.38
CA LYS A 101 18.64 1.12 -6.50
C LYS A 101 18.04 2.23 -5.62
N LEU A 102 16.72 2.28 -5.50
CA LEU A 102 16.04 3.22 -4.61
C LEU A 102 16.41 2.98 -3.14
N LEU A 103 16.33 1.73 -2.68
CA LEU A 103 16.68 1.36 -1.30
C LEU A 103 18.15 1.63 -1.00
N GLU A 104 19.06 1.33 -1.94
CA GLU A 104 20.50 1.62 -1.85
C GLU A 104 20.75 3.12 -1.74
N HIS A 105 20.14 3.93 -2.61
CA HIS A 105 20.23 5.38 -2.56
C HIS A 105 19.74 5.95 -1.22
N CYS A 106 18.63 5.43 -0.71
CA CYS A 106 18.07 5.82 0.60
C CYS A 106 18.83 5.23 1.79
N LYS A 107 19.95 4.51 1.57
CA LYS A 107 20.76 3.85 2.61
C LYS A 107 19.93 2.91 3.50
N ILE A 108 18.95 2.22 2.89
CA ILE A 108 18.16 1.19 3.56
C ILE A 108 18.89 -0.14 3.41
N ASP A 109 19.93 -0.31 4.21
CA ASP A 109 20.94 -1.37 4.11
C ASP A 109 20.92 -2.36 5.29
N ARG A 110 19.87 -2.31 6.14
CA ARG A 110 19.73 -3.27 7.23
C ARG A 110 19.92 -4.70 6.73
N LEU A 111 20.65 -5.51 7.49
CA LEU A 111 20.91 -6.90 7.11
C LEU A 111 19.65 -7.76 7.29
N VAL A 112 19.40 -8.62 6.32
CA VAL A 112 18.33 -9.61 6.33
C VAL A 112 18.90 -11.00 6.05
N ASN A 113 18.28 -12.02 6.63
CA ASN A 113 18.67 -13.39 6.39
C ASN A 113 18.08 -13.86 5.04
N LEU A 114 18.92 -14.41 4.19
CA LEU A 114 18.57 -15.02 2.92
C LEU A 114 19.04 -16.47 2.94
N TYR A 115 18.11 -17.40 2.77
CA TYR A 115 18.44 -18.80 2.59
C TYR A 115 18.91 -19.03 1.15
N ASP A 116 20.08 -19.62 1.00
CA ASP A 116 20.64 -20.05 -0.29
C ASP A 116 20.40 -21.56 -0.43
N GLU A 117 19.50 -21.92 -1.36
CA GLU A 117 19.14 -23.31 -1.61
C GLU A 117 20.30 -24.12 -2.20
N ALA A 118 21.21 -23.49 -2.96
CA ALA A 118 22.31 -24.18 -3.61
C ALA A 118 23.40 -24.63 -2.60
N THR A 119 23.62 -23.81 -1.57
CA THR A 119 24.61 -24.08 -0.52
C THR A 119 24.00 -24.56 0.79
N SER A 120 22.65 -24.57 0.89
CA SER A 120 21.90 -24.86 2.11
C SER A 120 22.33 -24.01 3.31
N THR A 121 22.74 -22.76 3.06
CA THR A 121 23.26 -21.85 4.09
C THR A 121 22.37 -20.60 4.24
N MET A 122 22.41 -20.01 5.44
CA MET A 122 21.80 -18.70 5.72
C MET A 122 22.85 -17.61 5.54
N ASN A 123 22.65 -16.77 4.54
CA ASN A 123 23.49 -15.62 4.27
C ASN A 123 22.84 -14.33 4.81
N ARG A 124 23.65 -13.45 5.40
CA ARG A 124 23.20 -12.11 5.80
C ARG A 124 23.57 -11.12 4.71
N VAL A 125 22.56 -10.53 4.10
CA VAL A 125 22.74 -9.59 2.97
C VAL A 125 21.99 -8.28 3.23
N PRO A 126 22.45 -7.15 2.66
CA PRO A 126 21.75 -5.88 2.81
C PRO A 126 20.36 -5.94 2.15
N LEU A 127 19.36 -5.33 2.76
CA LEU A 127 17.98 -5.35 2.26
C LEU A 127 17.87 -4.83 0.82
N HIS A 128 18.64 -3.79 0.46
CA HIS A 128 18.62 -3.25 -0.90
C HIS A 128 19.03 -4.28 -1.96
N SER A 129 19.93 -5.22 -1.66
CA SER A 129 20.37 -6.23 -2.64
C SER A 129 19.27 -7.24 -3.02
N VAL A 130 18.30 -7.47 -2.12
CA VAL A 130 17.22 -8.45 -2.29
C VAL A 130 15.82 -7.80 -2.36
N GLY A 131 15.76 -6.49 -2.24
CA GLY A 131 14.51 -5.72 -2.26
C GLY A 131 13.68 -5.98 -3.52
N SER A 132 12.38 -6.06 -3.36
CA SER A 132 11.44 -6.24 -4.46
C SER A 132 10.07 -5.66 -4.12
N SER A 133 9.15 -5.64 -5.08
CA SER A 133 7.75 -5.22 -4.90
C SER A 133 6.99 -5.99 -3.81
N LYS A 134 7.47 -7.17 -3.40
CA LYS A 134 6.93 -7.89 -2.23
C LYS A 134 7.17 -7.14 -0.91
N LEU A 135 8.23 -6.32 -0.87
CA LEU A 135 8.57 -5.53 0.31
C LEU A 135 7.47 -4.51 0.64
N CYS A 136 6.82 -3.93 -0.38
CA CYS A 136 5.73 -2.97 -0.16
C CYS A 136 4.66 -3.52 0.76
N ARG A 137 4.17 -4.72 0.45
CA ARG A 137 3.14 -5.38 1.24
C ARG A 137 3.63 -5.77 2.64
N LYS A 138 4.86 -6.29 2.73
CA LYS A 138 5.47 -6.60 4.04
C LYS A 138 5.60 -5.35 4.91
N THR A 139 5.98 -4.21 4.32
CA THR A 139 6.11 -2.94 5.02
C THR A 139 4.77 -2.44 5.54
N HIS A 140 3.70 -2.51 4.72
CA HIS A 140 2.36 -2.14 5.16
C HIS A 140 1.93 -2.98 6.37
N ILE A 141 2.05 -4.31 6.27
CA ILE A 141 1.69 -5.24 7.35
C ILE A 141 2.52 -4.96 8.62
N ASP A 142 3.83 -4.74 8.48
CA ASP A 142 4.71 -4.47 9.63
C ASP A 142 4.32 -3.17 10.36
N ILE A 143 4.01 -2.11 9.61
CA ILE A 143 3.56 -0.83 10.18
C ILE A 143 2.22 -1.01 10.89
N ALA A 144 1.24 -1.64 10.23
CA ALA A 144 -0.08 -1.86 10.79
C ALA A 144 -0.03 -2.74 12.06
N ASN A 145 0.75 -3.83 12.04
CA ASN A 145 0.91 -4.70 13.20
C ASN A 145 1.57 -3.98 14.38
N LYS A 146 2.58 -3.13 14.14
CA LYS A 146 3.21 -2.32 15.20
C LYS A 146 2.24 -1.32 15.81
N ALA A 147 1.30 -0.83 15.03
CA ALA A 147 0.22 0.03 15.49
C ALA A 147 -1.00 -0.76 16.04
N GLN A 148 -0.87 -2.07 16.19
CA GLN A 148 -1.94 -2.98 16.68
C GLN A 148 -3.21 -2.97 15.81
N VAL A 149 -3.11 -2.56 14.55
CA VAL A 149 -4.22 -2.65 13.60
C VAL A 149 -4.42 -4.11 13.20
N ASN A 150 -5.60 -4.64 13.47
CA ASN A 150 -5.94 -6.01 13.06
C ASN A 150 -6.10 -6.07 11.53
N MET A 151 -5.06 -6.58 10.85
CA MET A 151 -5.02 -6.65 9.38
C MET A 151 -6.08 -7.58 8.79
N TYR A 152 -6.66 -8.46 9.57
CA TYR A 152 -7.75 -9.32 9.12
C TYR A 152 -9.08 -8.57 9.12
N ALA A 153 -9.36 -7.79 10.16
CA ALA A 153 -10.53 -6.93 10.23
C ALA A 153 -10.55 -5.84 9.14
N THR A 154 -9.39 -5.52 8.54
CA THR A 154 -9.30 -4.59 7.42
C THR A 154 -9.80 -5.16 6.09
N GLY A 155 -10.05 -6.47 5.99
CA GLY A 155 -10.37 -7.15 4.73
C GLY A 155 -9.21 -7.19 3.72
N LEU A 156 -8.03 -6.69 4.07
CA LEU A 156 -6.85 -6.67 3.20
C LEU A 156 -6.11 -8.00 3.18
N HIS A 157 -6.31 -8.83 4.20
CA HIS A 157 -5.72 -10.16 4.32
C HIS A 157 -6.79 -11.22 4.56
N GLU A 158 -6.58 -12.39 3.95
CA GLU A 158 -7.42 -13.55 4.18
C GLU A 158 -6.99 -14.24 5.49
N VAL A 159 -7.95 -14.65 6.28
CA VAL A 159 -7.77 -15.52 7.44
C VAL A 159 -8.29 -16.90 7.11
N GLY A 160 -7.77 -17.88 7.79
CA GLY A 160 -8.37 -19.22 7.77
C GLY A 160 -9.83 -19.18 8.25
N SER A 161 -10.64 -20.01 7.73
CA SER A 161 -12.09 -20.20 7.73
C SER A 161 -12.90 -20.01 9.04
N SER A 162 -12.64 -19.04 9.91
CA SER A 162 -13.57 -18.79 11.03
C SER A 162 -14.70 -17.83 10.61
N ALA A 163 -15.95 -18.23 10.85
CA ALA A 163 -17.13 -17.45 10.49
C ALA A 163 -17.15 -16.04 11.13
N VAL A 164 -16.55 -15.89 12.31
CA VAL A 164 -16.49 -14.61 13.05
C VAL A 164 -15.71 -13.55 12.30
N GLU A 165 -14.67 -13.93 11.54
CA GLU A 165 -13.82 -13.02 10.78
C GLU A 165 -14.50 -12.50 9.51
N HIS A 166 -15.55 -13.17 9.04
CA HIS A 166 -16.36 -12.72 7.90
C HIS A 166 -17.30 -11.56 8.23
N TYR A 167 -17.62 -11.35 9.50
CA TYR A 167 -18.61 -10.35 9.93
C TYR A 167 -18.00 -9.06 10.49
N SER A 168 -16.70 -9.00 10.71
CA SER A 168 -16.02 -7.85 11.33
C SER A 168 -15.12 -7.07 10.36
N MET A 169 -15.61 -6.79 9.14
CA MET A 169 -14.89 -5.87 8.27
C MET A 169 -15.11 -4.43 8.73
N LEU A 170 -14.01 -3.74 8.96
CA LEU A 170 -14.03 -2.31 9.26
C LEU A 170 -14.61 -1.52 8.08
N GLU A 171 -15.43 -0.54 8.37
CA GLU A 171 -15.83 0.44 7.36
C GLU A 171 -14.62 1.25 6.87
N ILE A 172 -14.75 1.84 5.68
CA ILE A 172 -13.65 2.62 5.08
C ILE A 172 -13.21 3.76 6.00
N ARG A 173 -14.16 4.39 6.71
CA ARG A 173 -13.88 5.47 7.66
C ARG A 173 -12.95 4.98 8.79
N ASP A 174 -13.31 3.88 9.44
CA ASP A 174 -12.54 3.35 10.57
C ASP A 174 -11.17 2.88 10.12
N LEU A 175 -11.11 2.18 8.99
CA LEU A 175 -9.86 1.76 8.38
C LEU A 175 -8.97 2.97 8.03
N PHE A 176 -9.55 4.06 7.50
CA PHE A 176 -8.83 5.30 7.22
C PHE A 176 -8.22 5.90 8.48
N MET A 177 -9.00 5.99 9.55
CA MET A 177 -8.54 6.53 10.84
C MET A 177 -7.37 5.72 11.41
N LEU A 178 -7.50 4.39 11.40
CA LEU A 178 -6.45 3.48 11.88
C LEU A 178 -5.18 3.54 11.03
N LEU A 179 -5.29 3.55 9.71
CA LEU A 179 -4.14 3.64 8.82
C LEU A 179 -3.46 5.01 8.91
N CYS A 180 -4.22 6.11 8.99
CA CYS A 180 -3.63 7.43 9.22
C CYS A 180 -2.82 7.47 10.51
N ALA A 181 -3.32 6.91 11.60
CA ALA A 181 -2.60 6.81 12.85
C ALA A 181 -1.34 5.92 12.71
N ALA A 182 -1.49 4.71 12.14
CA ALA A 182 -0.39 3.76 11.96
C ALA A 182 0.77 4.32 11.12
N PHE A 183 0.45 5.06 10.08
CA PHE A 183 1.42 5.65 9.16
C PHE A 183 1.83 7.09 9.55
N ASN A 184 1.38 7.58 10.70
CA ASN A 184 1.59 8.97 11.14
C ASN A 184 1.21 9.99 10.06
N GLN A 185 0.02 9.83 9.50
CA GLN A 185 -0.52 10.70 8.46
C GLN A 185 -1.66 11.55 8.98
N PRO A 186 -1.84 12.78 8.48
CA PRO A 186 -2.97 13.60 8.84
C PRO A 186 -4.27 12.98 8.31
N ARG A 187 -5.33 13.14 9.07
CA ARG A 187 -6.70 12.88 8.62
C ARG A 187 -7.16 14.03 7.75
N TYR A 188 -7.94 13.74 6.72
CA TYR A 188 -8.45 14.76 5.81
C TYR A 188 -9.73 14.26 5.13
N ARG A 189 -10.43 15.17 4.49
CA ARG A 189 -11.58 14.90 3.60
C ARG A 189 -11.35 15.59 2.27
N ILE A 190 -12.03 15.13 1.25
CA ILE A 190 -11.97 15.71 -0.09
C ILE A 190 -13.36 16.04 -0.61
N ASP A 191 -13.40 16.96 -1.56
CA ASP A 191 -14.56 17.22 -2.40
C ASP A 191 -14.66 16.22 -3.57
N LYS A 192 -15.70 16.38 -4.38
CA LYS A 192 -15.92 15.53 -5.59
C LYS A 192 -14.83 15.69 -6.64
N GLN A 193 -14.05 16.77 -6.59
CA GLN A 193 -12.94 17.07 -7.50
C GLN A 193 -11.60 16.58 -6.94
N LEU A 194 -11.59 15.83 -5.85
CA LEU A 194 -10.42 15.34 -5.12
C LEU A 194 -9.58 16.45 -4.49
N ASN A 195 -10.13 17.64 -4.22
CA ASN A 195 -9.43 18.68 -3.48
C ASN A 195 -9.56 18.42 -1.98
N VAL A 196 -8.46 18.59 -1.26
CA VAL A 196 -8.44 18.46 0.20
C VAL A 196 -9.22 19.62 0.81
N LEU A 197 -10.21 19.31 1.65
CA LEU A 197 -10.99 20.29 2.36
C LEU A 197 -10.22 20.85 3.56
N PRO A 198 -10.45 22.14 3.95
CA PRO A 198 -9.85 22.71 5.14
C PRO A 198 -10.17 21.87 6.40
N SER A 199 -9.19 21.75 7.29
CA SER A 199 -9.27 20.92 8.50
C SER A 199 -10.31 21.38 9.55
N GLU A 200 -10.82 22.60 9.43
CA GLU A 200 -11.82 23.17 10.35
C GLU A 200 -13.14 22.37 10.41
N ASN A 201 -13.39 21.52 9.43
CA ASN A 201 -14.57 20.64 9.39
C ASN A 201 -14.30 19.20 9.89
N LEU A 202 -13.11 18.92 10.41
CA LEU A 202 -12.79 17.65 11.05
C LEU A 202 -13.06 17.74 12.55
N ALA A 203 -14.33 17.90 12.94
CA ALA A 203 -14.71 17.70 14.33
C ALA A 203 -14.21 16.33 14.76
N MET A 204 -13.34 16.32 15.77
CA MET A 204 -12.82 15.11 16.39
C MET A 204 -13.99 14.40 17.09
N GLU A 205 -14.72 13.57 16.36
CA GLU A 205 -15.46 12.51 16.99
C GLU A 205 -14.43 11.51 17.54
N GLU A 206 -14.20 11.59 18.83
CA GLU A 206 -13.41 10.60 19.55
C GLU A 206 -14.04 9.24 19.29
N ILE A 207 -13.25 8.36 18.67
CA ILE A 207 -13.61 6.94 18.63
C ILE A 207 -13.37 6.44 20.05
N ASN A 208 -14.43 6.26 20.82
CA ASN A 208 -14.39 5.48 22.04
C ASN A 208 -14.15 4.02 21.63
N LEU A 209 -12.89 3.59 21.71
CA LEU A 209 -12.45 2.20 21.58
C LEU A 209 -12.67 1.45 22.90
#